data_48a01e9c6769315a686ac49660ae2bc4
#
_entry.id   48a01e9c6769315a686ac49660ae2bc4
#
_cell.length_a   1.000
_cell.length_b   1.000
_cell.length_c   1.000
_cell.angle_alpha   90.00
_cell.angle_beta   90.00
_cell.angle_gamma   90.00
#
_symmetry.space_group_name_H-M   'P 1'
#
loop_
_entity.id
_entity.type
_entity.pdbx_description
1 polymer ?
#
loop_
_entity_poly.entity_id
_entity_poly.type
_entity_poly.pdbx_seq_one_letter_code
_entity_poly.pdbx_strand_id
1 'polypeptide(L)'
;MIMEINKYKILAALVRSFFDAFSSGIIDNSDVAAEERRQPKNVKQSMLNHYEHVAPVFFDTIFFPLAAMNFQYDDIMRIVREAQGRGDDMHGLVKTACASDAMYEAMVAEYKRNFSALLGGRCVSVASHLEDYTRPAEGADVEMLDAERAIELTVRVVMYAYARGLRHSVADGKPLLRQATLFRLLLDAMNVLLSDEAAKYDDCEDDLAAMFLKVCQSQHNFTVMTSEMDRTYDELVSKEEIDGNDTMTK
;
A
#
# COMPACT_ATOMS: atom_id res chain seq x y z
N MET A 1 -7.70 25.50 2.70
CA MET A 1 -6.54 25.30 1.81
C MET A 1 -6.46 23.82 1.59
N ILE A 2 -6.61 23.35 0.36
CA ILE A 2 -6.52 21.93 0.01
C ILE A 2 -5.04 21.56 0.15
N MET A 3 -4.74 20.53 0.92
CA MET A 3 -3.38 19.99 1.03
C MET A 3 -3.05 19.21 -0.24
N GLU A 4 -1.93 19.52 -0.86
CA GLU A 4 -1.45 18.83 -2.06
C GLU A 4 -0.15 18.08 -1.74
N ILE A 5 0.00 16.90 -2.32
CA ILE A 5 1.13 15.99 -2.08
C ILE A 5 1.82 15.69 -3.40
N ASN A 6 3.15 15.69 -3.38
CA ASN A 6 3.99 15.34 -4.51
C ASN A 6 3.72 13.89 -4.97
N LYS A 7 3.47 13.67 -6.26
CA LYS A 7 3.18 12.35 -6.83
C LYS A 7 4.30 11.33 -6.61
N TYR A 8 5.56 11.73 -6.55
CA TYR A 8 6.65 10.81 -6.21
C TYR A 8 6.64 10.38 -4.74
N LYS A 9 6.21 11.28 -3.83
CA LYS A 9 5.98 10.92 -2.42
C LYS A 9 4.84 9.90 -2.32
N ILE A 10 3.76 10.12 -3.04
CA ILE A 10 2.62 9.18 -3.10
C ILE A 10 3.10 7.84 -3.67
N LEU A 11 3.82 7.84 -4.78
CA LEU A 11 4.39 6.63 -5.39
C LEU A 11 5.22 5.82 -4.39
N ALA A 12 6.13 6.48 -3.67
CA ALA A 12 6.95 5.82 -2.66
C ALA A 12 6.10 5.25 -1.51
N ALA A 13 5.09 5.99 -1.05
CA ALA A 13 4.15 5.53 -0.04
C ALA A 13 3.36 4.30 -0.51
N LEU A 14 2.83 4.30 -1.74
CA LEU A 14 2.10 3.18 -2.32
C LEU A 14 2.96 1.90 -2.39
N VAL A 15 4.20 2.02 -2.91
CA VAL A 15 5.11 0.88 -3.04
C VAL A 15 5.48 0.31 -1.67
N ARG A 16 5.85 1.15 -0.71
CA ARG A 16 6.19 0.73 0.65
C ARG A 16 5.01 0.09 1.36
N SER A 17 3.85 0.73 1.28
CA SER A 17 2.62 0.21 1.89
C SER A 17 2.24 -1.16 1.32
N PHE A 18 2.45 -1.38 0.00
CA PHE A 18 2.27 -2.70 -0.59
C PHE A 18 3.15 -3.74 0.10
N PHE A 19 4.45 -3.51 0.21
CA PHE A 19 5.38 -4.48 0.78
C PHE A 19 5.10 -4.76 2.26
N ASP A 20 4.82 -3.73 3.07
CA ASP A 20 4.49 -3.91 4.48
C ASP A 20 3.17 -4.66 4.65
N ALA A 21 2.14 -4.30 3.91
CA ALA A 21 0.83 -4.93 4.00
C ALA A 21 0.85 -6.38 3.48
N PHE A 22 1.46 -6.63 2.33
CA PHE A 22 1.54 -7.97 1.75
C PHE A 22 2.35 -8.92 2.65
N SER A 23 3.52 -8.48 3.15
CA SER A 23 4.33 -9.28 4.07
C SER A 23 3.63 -9.54 5.39
N SER A 24 2.92 -8.55 5.94
CA SER A 24 2.12 -8.71 7.16
C SER A 24 1.00 -9.72 6.98
N GLY A 25 0.34 -9.72 5.81
CA GLY A 25 -0.68 -10.71 5.49
C GLY A 25 -0.14 -12.13 5.44
N ILE A 26 1.01 -12.34 4.79
CA ILE A 26 1.69 -13.65 4.77
C ILE A 26 2.04 -14.12 6.19
N ILE A 27 2.56 -13.21 7.02
CA ILE A 27 2.99 -13.53 8.39
C ILE A 27 1.79 -13.83 9.28
N ASP A 28 0.74 -13.03 9.19
CA ASP A 28 -0.44 -13.17 10.05
C ASP A 28 -1.16 -14.50 9.85
N ASN A 29 -1.00 -15.10 8.69
CA ASN A 29 -1.65 -16.37 8.36
C ASN A 29 -0.69 -17.57 8.38
N SER A 30 0.56 -17.37 8.77
CA SER A 30 1.52 -18.47 8.93
C SER A 30 1.24 -19.28 10.21
N ASP A 31 1.59 -20.59 10.22
CA ASP A 31 1.46 -21.46 11.39
C ASP A 31 2.48 -21.16 12.50
N VAL A 32 3.28 -20.12 12.33
CA VAL A 32 4.28 -19.68 13.31
C VAL A 32 3.60 -18.94 14.48
N ALA A 33 4.06 -19.19 15.70
CA ALA A 33 3.55 -18.50 16.89
C ALA A 33 3.62 -16.97 16.76
N ALA A 34 2.62 -16.25 17.28
CA ALA A 34 2.45 -14.81 17.08
C ALA A 34 3.69 -13.99 17.47
N GLU A 35 4.42 -14.41 18.50
CA GLU A 35 5.65 -13.75 18.96
C GLU A 35 6.84 -13.96 18.00
N GLU A 36 6.87 -15.12 17.30
CA GLU A 36 7.92 -15.44 16.36
C GLU A 36 7.66 -14.87 14.96
N ARG A 37 6.40 -14.62 14.59
CA ARG A 37 5.99 -14.12 13.27
C ARG A 37 6.67 -12.81 12.89
N ARG A 38 6.89 -11.94 13.87
CA ARG A 38 7.49 -10.61 13.67
C ARG A 38 9.02 -10.63 13.60
N GLN A 39 9.65 -11.79 13.77
CA GLN A 39 11.12 -11.85 13.68
C GLN A 39 11.58 -11.72 12.22
N PRO A 40 12.61 -10.90 11.95
CA PRO A 40 13.09 -10.63 10.59
C PRO A 40 13.42 -11.88 9.77
N LYS A 41 13.96 -12.94 10.41
CA LYS A 41 14.29 -14.20 9.72
C LYS A 41 13.04 -14.94 9.22
N ASN A 42 11.93 -14.88 9.97
CA ASN A 42 10.68 -15.56 9.61
C ASN A 42 9.96 -14.80 8.49
N VAL A 43 9.98 -13.46 8.54
CA VAL A 43 9.52 -12.61 7.43
C VAL A 43 10.29 -12.94 6.17
N LYS A 44 11.63 -12.97 6.25
CA LYS A 44 12.48 -13.32 5.11
C LYS A 44 12.16 -14.71 4.55
N GLN A 45 12.02 -15.73 5.40
CA GLN A 45 11.72 -17.08 4.95
C GLN A 45 10.34 -17.18 4.30
N SER A 46 9.33 -16.54 4.89
CA SER A 46 7.99 -16.47 4.31
C SER A 46 8.00 -15.77 2.94
N MET A 47 8.72 -14.66 2.80
CA MET A 47 8.86 -13.97 1.51
C MET A 47 9.62 -14.79 0.48
N LEU A 48 10.67 -15.52 0.86
CA LEU A 48 11.39 -16.40 -0.04
C LEU A 48 10.52 -17.53 -0.59
N ASN A 49 9.63 -18.07 0.23
CA ASN A 49 8.68 -19.10 -0.20
C ASN A 49 7.64 -18.58 -1.21
N HIS A 50 7.41 -17.26 -1.22
CA HIS A 50 6.40 -16.61 -2.06
C HIS A 50 6.99 -15.62 -3.08
N TYR A 51 8.33 -15.55 -3.22
CA TYR A 51 8.98 -14.52 -4.04
C TYR A 51 8.56 -14.54 -5.51
N GLU A 52 8.27 -15.71 -6.07
CA GLU A 52 7.82 -15.86 -7.46
C GLU A 52 6.44 -15.19 -7.69
N HIS A 53 5.67 -15.03 -6.62
CA HIS A 53 4.33 -14.43 -6.67
C HIS A 53 4.32 -12.95 -6.30
N VAL A 54 5.39 -12.41 -5.70
CA VAL A 54 5.42 -11.02 -5.23
C VAL A 54 5.27 -10.02 -6.38
N ALA A 55 6.03 -10.20 -7.47
CA ALA A 55 6.00 -9.27 -8.59
C ALA A 55 4.64 -9.25 -9.32
N PRO A 56 4.04 -10.39 -9.71
CA PRO A 56 2.70 -10.39 -10.28
C PRO A 56 1.65 -9.73 -9.39
N VAL A 57 1.65 -10.04 -8.09
CA VAL A 57 0.69 -9.46 -7.13
C VAL A 57 0.94 -7.96 -6.96
N PHE A 58 2.20 -7.53 -6.93
CA PHE A 58 2.55 -6.10 -6.87
C PHE A 58 2.00 -5.35 -8.08
N PHE A 59 2.31 -5.80 -9.29
CA PHE A 59 1.87 -5.12 -10.50
C PHE A 59 0.34 -5.05 -10.61
N ASP A 60 -0.35 -6.12 -10.27
CA ASP A 60 -1.81 -6.16 -10.28
C ASP A 60 -2.42 -5.25 -9.20
N THR A 61 -1.81 -5.19 -8.00
CA THR A 61 -2.30 -4.32 -6.92
C THR A 61 -2.05 -2.84 -7.21
N ILE A 62 -0.87 -2.50 -7.76
CA ILE A 62 -0.44 -1.11 -7.92
C ILE A 62 -0.98 -0.44 -9.18
N PHE A 63 -1.39 -1.23 -10.20
CA PHE A 63 -1.80 -0.70 -11.50
C PHE A 63 -2.89 0.37 -11.41
N PHE A 64 -4.03 0.04 -10.80
CA PHE A 64 -5.15 0.98 -10.72
C PHE A 64 -4.83 2.22 -9.88
N PRO A 65 -4.20 2.13 -8.70
CA PRO A 65 -3.73 3.31 -7.97
C PRO A 65 -2.80 4.21 -8.76
N LEU A 66 -1.81 3.66 -9.46
CA LEU A 66 -0.91 4.44 -10.31
C LEU A 66 -1.64 5.08 -11.49
N ALA A 67 -2.49 4.33 -12.16
CA ALA A 67 -3.27 4.85 -13.27
C ALA A 67 -4.22 5.97 -12.80
N ALA A 68 -4.90 5.80 -11.67
CA ALA A 68 -5.80 6.79 -11.10
C ALA A 68 -5.10 8.04 -10.54
N MET A 69 -3.80 7.96 -10.27
CA MET A 69 -2.98 9.12 -9.93
C MET A 69 -2.69 10.01 -11.16
N ASN A 70 -2.67 9.42 -12.36
CA ASN A 70 -2.19 10.08 -13.57
C ASN A 70 -3.27 10.28 -14.65
N PHE A 71 -4.37 9.52 -14.60
CA PHE A 71 -5.39 9.47 -15.65
C PHE A 71 -6.80 9.51 -15.08
N GLN A 72 -7.74 9.99 -15.89
CA GLN A 72 -9.16 9.87 -15.60
C GLN A 72 -9.66 8.44 -15.89
N TYR A 73 -10.78 8.05 -15.30
CA TYR A 73 -11.30 6.68 -15.39
C TYR A 73 -11.49 6.19 -16.84
N ASP A 74 -12.03 7.02 -17.72
CA ASP A 74 -12.26 6.67 -19.12
C ASP A 74 -10.95 6.40 -19.87
N ASP A 75 -9.90 7.16 -19.58
CA ASP A 75 -8.56 6.95 -20.13
C ASP A 75 -7.94 5.66 -19.61
N ILE A 76 -8.11 5.34 -18.33
CA ILE A 76 -7.64 4.07 -17.75
C ILE A 76 -8.32 2.91 -18.48
N MET A 77 -9.63 2.96 -18.66
CA MET A 77 -10.37 1.91 -19.35
C MET A 77 -10.00 1.80 -20.84
N ARG A 78 -9.60 2.90 -21.47
CA ARG A 78 -9.05 2.88 -22.84
C ARG A 78 -7.68 2.22 -22.86
N ILE A 79 -6.76 2.59 -21.94
CA ILE A 79 -5.42 1.98 -21.80
C ILE A 79 -5.54 0.46 -21.63
N VAL A 80 -6.41 -0.01 -20.73
CA VAL A 80 -6.61 -1.45 -20.50
C VAL A 80 -7.08 -2.16 -21.79
N ARG A 81 -8.08 -1.61 -22.48
CA ARG A 81 -8.59 -2.23 -23.72
C ARG A 81 -7.55 -2.27 -24.84
N GLU A 82 -6.77 -1.19 -25.00
CA GLU A 82 -5.70 -1.13 -26.00
C GLU A 82 -4.57 -2.13 -25.70
N ALA A 83 -4.19 -2.25 -24.42
CA ALA A 83 -3.17 -3.20 -23.97
C ALA A 83 -3.64 -4.66 -24.19
N GLN A 84 -4.89 -4.97 -23.85
CA GLN A 84 -5.47 -6.29 -24.14
C GLN A 84 -5.47 -6.60 -25.66
N GLY A 85 -5.78 -5.60 -26.48
CA GLY A 85 -5.75 -5.74 -27.95
C GLY A 85 -4.36 -6.00 -28.51
N ARG A 86 -3.30 -5.50 -27.84
CA ARG A 86 -1.88 -5.75 -28.21
C ARG A 86 -1.31 -7.02 -27.58
N GLY A 87 -1.98 -7.59 -26.58
CA GLY A 87 -1.45 -8.70 -25.78
C GLY A 87 -0.37 -8.26 -24.77
N ASP A 88 -0.43 -6.99 -24.34
CA ASP A 88 0.49 -6.47 -23.33
C ASP A 88 0.28 -7.20 -21.98
N ASP A 89 1.37 -7.46 -21.29
CA ASP A 89 1.33 -8.00 -19.94
C ASP A 89 1.06 -6.92 -18.89
N MET A 90 0.86 -7.33 -17.64
CA MET A 90 0.62 -6.39 -16.53
C MET A 90 1.79 -5.43 -16.30
N HIS A 91 3.03 -5.85 -16.61
CA HIS A 91 4.20 -4.99 -16.49
C HIS A 91 4.15 -3.82 -17.50
N GLY A 92 3.75 -4.08 -18.75
CA GLY A 92 3.54 -3.04 -19.76
C GLY A 92 2.42 -2.07 -19.38
N LEU A 93 1.34 -2.59 -18.80
CA LEU A 93 0.24 -1.77 -18.27
C LEU A 93 0.72 -0.82 -17.15
N VAL A 94 1.46 -1.34 -16.17
CA VAL A 94 2.01 -0.53 -15.07
C VAL A 94 2.99 0.53 -15.57
N LYS A 95 3.83 0.19 -16.56
CA LYS A 95 4.71 1.18 -17.20
C LYS A 95 3.90 2.34 -17.81
N THR A 96 2.80 2.03 -18.50
CA THR A 96 1.89 3.04 -19.04
C THR A 96 1.21 3.84 -17.94
N ALA A 97 0.79 3.21 -16.85
CA ALA A 97 0.13 3.85 -15.70
C ALA A 97 1.02 4.88 -15.00
N CYS A 98 2.34 4.74 -15.06
CA CYS A 98 3.29 5.71 -14.52
C CYS A 98 3.32 7.03 -15.29
N ALA A 99 2.71 7.12 -16.46
CA ALA A 99 2.67 8.30 -17.35
C ALA A 99 4.02 8.85 -17.83
N SER A 100 5.14 8.47 -17.21
CA SER A 100 6.49 8.87 -17.64
C SER A 100 7.53 7.80 -17.32
N ASP A 101 8.61 7.75 -18.10
CA ASP A 101 9.73 6.84 -17.82
C ASP A 101 10.40 7.17 -16.48
N ALA A 102 10.49 8.44 -16.09
CA ALA A 102 11.08 8.85 -14.81
C ALA A 102 10.26 8.31 -13.61
N MET A 103 8.93 8.37 -13.67
CA MET A 103 8.08 7.82 -12.63
C MET A 103 8.16 6.28 -12.59
N TYR A 104 8.23 5.64 -13.74
CA TYR A 104 8.42 4.19 -13.82
C TYR A 104 9.77 3.76 -13.22
N GLU A 105 10.86 4.46 -13.53
CA GLU A 105 12.19 4.20 -12.95
C GLU A 105 12.19 4.41 -11.42
N ALA A 106 11.54 5.46 -10.94
CA ALA A 106 11.37 5.71 -9.50
C ALA A 106 10.58 4.56 -8.83
N MET A 107 9.49 4.10 -9.45
CA MET A 107 8.73 2.94 -8.95
C MET A 107 9.59 1.68 -8.88
N VAL A 108 10.35 1.37 -9.94
CA VAL A 108 11.22 0.20 -9.97
C VAL A 108 12.34 0.29 -8.93
N ALA A 109 12.91 1.48 -8.74
CA ALA A 109 13.93 1.71 -7.73
C ALA A 109 13.36 1.46 -6.31
N GLU A 110 12.17 1.99 -6.03
CA GLU A 110 11.50 1.80 -4.73
C GLU A 110 11.08 0.34 -4.52
N TYR A 111 10.57 -0.34 -5.56
CA TYR A 111 10.29 -1.78 -5.52
C TYR A 111 11.55 -2.56 -5.12
N LYS A 112 12.68 -2.37 -5.82
CA LYS A 112 13.93 -3.07 -5.54
C LYS A 112 14.44 -2.81 -4.14
N ARG A 113 14.34 -1.58 -3.65
CA ARG A 113 14.75 -1.18 -2.30
C ARG A 113 13.95 -1.94 -1.23
N ASN A 114 12.63 -1.92 -1.32
CA ASN A 114 11.75 -2.57 -0.34
C ASN A 114 11.89 -4.10 -0.40
N PHE A 115 11.94 -4.68 -1.59
CA PHE A 115 12.16 -6.11 -1.76
C PHE A 115 13.51 -6.57 -1.18
N SER A 116 14.59 -5.81 -1.43
CA SER A 116 15.92 -6.10 -0.87
C SER A 116 15.95 -5.95 0.66
N ALA A 117 15.23 -4.99 1.20
CA ALA A 117 15.12 -4.81 2.66
C ALA A 117 14.45 -6.02 3.30
N LEU A 118 13.36 -6.53 2.74
CA LEU A 118 12.70 -7.76 3.19
C LEU A 118 13.64 -8.96 3.13
N LEU A 119 14.31 -9.19 2.01
CA LEU A 119 15.25 -10.28 1.86
C LEU A 119 16.48 -10.15 2.78
N GLY A 120 16.85 -8.92 3.13
CA GLY A 120 17.90 -8.61 4.12
C GLY A 120 17.48 -8.87 5.57
N GLY A 121 16.24 -9.30 5.83
CA GLY A 121 15.69 -9.53 7.16
C GLY A 121 15.41 -8.25 7.93
N ARG A 122 15.25 -7.12 7.22
CA ARG A 122 14.76 -5.87 7.79
C ARG A 122 13.26 -5.83 7.62
N CYS A 123 12.51 -5.57 8.70
CA CYS A 123 11.11 -5.19 8.56
C CYS A 123 11.05 -3.92 7.71
N VAL A 124 10.16 -3.90 6.74
CA VAL A 124 9.84 -2.67 6.02
C VAL A 124 9.01 -1.84 6.98
N SER A 125 9.68 -1.07 7.84
CA SER A 125 9.00 -0.01 8.57
C SER A 125 8.81 1.14 7.61
N VAL A 126 7.57 1.42 7.27
CA VAL A 126 7.20 2.54 6.40
C VAL A 126 7.63 3.86 7.02
N ALA A 127 7.68 3.93 8.36
CA ALA A 127 8.02 5.14 9.11
C ALA A 127 9.52 5.53 9.11
N SER A 128 10.43 4.64 8.70
CA SER A 128 11.82 4.83 9.11
C SER A 128 12.69 5.70 8.21
N HIS A 129 12.30 6.06 6.97
CA HIS A 129 13.21 6.82 6.09
C HIS A 129 12.46 7.71 5.10
N LEU A 130 11.92 8.83 5.57
CA LEU A 130 11.39 9.91 4.72
C LEU A 130 12.49 10.62 3.90
N GLU A 131 13.75 10.51 4.32
CA GLU A 131 14.88 11.23 3.70
C GLU A 131 15.34 10.62 2.37
N ASP A 132 14.97 9.38 2.08
CA ASP A 132 15.42 8.64 0.89
C ASP A 132 14.45 8.72 -0.30
N TYR A 133 13.52 9.67 -0.32
CA TYR A 133 12.69 9.87 -1.51
C TYR A 133 13.57 10.22 -2.71
N THR A 134 13.36 9.54 -3.81
CA THR A 134 13.86 9.97 -5.10
C THR A 134 13.23 11.32 -5.42
N ARG A 135 13.88 12.43 -4.98
CA ARG A 135 13.46 13.75 -5.40
C ARG A 135 13.66 13.82 -6.91
N PRO A 136 12.66 14.29 -7.68
CA PRO A 136 12.91 14.64 -9.04
C PRO A 136 14.10 15.63 -9.10
N ALA A 137 14.89 15.58 -10.17
CA ALA A 137 16.00 16.49 -10.37
C ALA A 137 15.56 17.94 -10.10
N GLU A 138 16.41 18.73 -9.43
CA GLU A 138 16.12 20.14 -9.15
C GLU A 138 15.67 20.84 -10.44
N GLY A 139 14.44 21.42 -10.42
CA GLY A 139 13.86 22.14 -11.58
C GLY A 139 12.89 21.33 -12.42
N ALA A 140 12.61 20.06 -12.10
CA ALA A 140 11.50 19.34 -12.73
C ALA A 140 10.15 19.87 -12.17
N ASP A 141 9.19 20.13 -13.05
CA ASP A 141 7.81 20.40 -12.67
C ASP A 141 7.26 19.16 -11.94
N VAL A 142 7.11 19.28 -10.64
CA VAL A 142 6.60 18.20 -9.80
C VAL A 142 5.09 18.29 -9.78
N GLU A 143 4.45 17.33 -10.40
CA GLU A 143 3.00 17.23 -10.33
C GLU A 143 2.52 16.89 -8.92
N MET A 144 1.50 17.61 -8.48
CA MET A 144 0.85 17.46 -7.19
C MET A 144 -0.50 16.77 -7.36
N LEU A 145 -0.92 16.08 -6.29
CA LEU A 145 -2.24 15.48 -6.17
C LEU A 145 -2.84 15.91 -4.83
N ASP A 146 -4.16 16.11 -4.80
CA ASP A 146 -4.83 16.43 -3.55
C ASP A 146 -4.71 15.30 -2.51
N ALA A 147 -4.69 15.68 -1.23
CA ALA A 147 -4.49 14.74 -0.14
C ALA A 147 -5.61 13.71 -0.03
N GLU A 148 -6.85 14.08 -0.34
CA GLU A 148 -7.99 13.15 -0.30
C GLU A 148 -7.75 12.00 -1.25
N ARG A 149 -7.41 12.31 -2.49
CA ARG A 149 -7.12 11.29 -3.50
C ARG A 149 -5.91 10.44 -3.14
N ALA A 150 -4.86 11.05 -2.61
CA ALA A 150 -3.67 10.32 -2.16
C ALA A 150 -3.98 9.35 -1.01
N ILE A 151 -4.83 9.76 -0.06
CA ILE A 151 -5.32 8.90 1.04
C ILE A 151 -6.12 7.72 0.47
N GLU A 152 -7.12 7.97 -0.38
CA GLU A 152 -7.93 6.92 -1.00
C GLU A 152 -7.05 5.85 -1.69
N LEU A 153 -6.11 6.27 -2.54
CA LEU A 153 -5.21 5.36 -3.25
C LEU A 153 -4.35 4.53 -2.30
N THR A 154 -3.86 5.15 -1.23
CA THR A 154 -3.00 4.49 -0.24
C THR A 154 -3.78 3.46 0.58
N VAL A 155 -4.99 3.80 1.04
CA VAL A 155 -5.89 2.87 1.76
C VAL A 155 -6.18 1.64 0.89
N ARG A 156 -6.51 1.84 -0.38
CA ARG A 156 -6.76 0.72 -1.32
C ARG A 156 -5.54 -0.20 -1.45
N VAL A 157 -4.35 0.35 -1.64
CA VAL A 157 -3.12 -0.46 -1.75
C VAL A 157 -2.89 -1.27 -0.47
N VAL A 158 -3.00 -0.64 0.70
CA VAL A 158 -2.83 -1.34 1.99
C VAL A 158 -3.80 -2.50 2.10
N MET A 159 -5.08 -2.27 1.89
CA MET A 159 -6.11 -3.28 2.10
C MET A 159 -6.02 -4.44 1.10
N TYR A 160 -5.84 -4.13 -0.19
CA TYR A 160 -5.68 -5.16 -1.22
C TYR A 160 -4.40 -5.97 -1.04
N ALA A 161 -3.28 -5.31 -0.74
CA ALA A 161 -2.01 -6.00 -0.51
C ALA A 161 -2.09 -6.91 0.71
N TYR A 162 -2.69 -6.44 1.81
CA TYR A 162 -2.87 -7.23 3.03
C TYR A 162 -3.78 -8.45 2.79
N ALA A 163 -4.94 -8.25 2.16
CA ALA A 163 -5.86 -9.35 1.82
C ALA A 163 -5.18 -10.41 0.94
N ARG A 164 -4.42 -9.98 -0.06
CA ARG A 164 -3.67 -10.89 -0.94
C ARG A 164 -2.54 -11.61 -0.23
N GLY A 165 -1.85 -10.95 0.69
CA GLY A 165 -0.85 -11.57 1.55
C GLY A 165 -1.46 -12.65 2.46
N LEU A 166 -2.60 -12.38 3.07
CA LEU A 166 -3.36 -13.36 3.84
C LEU A 166 -3.77 -14.56 2.97
N ARG A 167 -4.29 -14.32 1.77
CA ARG A 167 -4.75 -15.38 0.87
C ARG A 167 -3.63 -16.30 0.41
N HIS A 168 -2.42 -15.78 0.22
CA HIS A 168 -1.26 -16.60 -0.15
C HIS A 168 -0.87 -17.64 0.90
N SER A 169 -1.28 -17.43 2.14
CA SER A 169 -0.93 -18.30 3.26
C SER A 169 -2.05 -19.27 3.67
N VAL A 170 -3.25 -19.13 3.08
CA VAL A 170 -4.40 -20.01 3.38
C VAL A 170 -4.49 -21.11 2.34
N ALA A 171 -4.40 -22.35 2.77
CA ALA A 171 -4.57 -23.51 1.87
C ALA A 171 -6.03 -23.65 1.39
N ASP A 172 -7.01 -23.36 2.27
CA ASP A 172 -8.43 -23.48 1.98
C ASP A 172 -9.24 -22.36 2.67
N GLY A 173 -10.13 -21.70 1.93
CA GLY A 173 -11.06 -20.72 2.46
C GLY A 173 -10.73 -19.26 2.13
N LYS A 174 -11.60 -18.35 2.59
CA LYS A 174 -11.42 -16.91 2.46
C LYS A 174 -10.74 -16.38 3.73
N PRO A 175 -9.72 -15.51 3.61
CA PRO A 175 -9.07 -14.96 4.78
C PRO A 175 -9.94 -13.92 5.48
N LEU A 176 -9.77 -13.80 6.80
CA LEU A 176 -10.32 -12.72 7.61
C LEU A 176 -9.26 -11.63 7.81
N LEU A 177 -9.63 -10.37 7.62
CA LEU A 177 -8.76 -9.25 7.93
C LEU A 177 -8.59 -9.13 9.46
N ARG A 178 -7.34 -9.01 9.93
CA ARG A 178 -7.06 -8.75 11.33
C ARG A 178 -7.04 -7.25 11.59
N GLN A 179 -8.04 -6.73 12.28
CA GLN A 179 -8.20 -5.30 12.54
C GLN A 179 -6.95 -4.65 13.13
N ALA A 180 -6.34 -5.26 14.16
CA ALA A 180 -5.14 -4.70 14.79
C ALA A 180 -3.97 -4.54 13.82
N THR A 181 -3.75 -5.51 12.92
CA THR A 181 -2.72 -5.41 11.88
C THR A 181 -3.10 -4.35 10.86
N LEU A 182 -4.34 -4.35 10.38
CA LEU A 182 -4.81 -3.39 9.40
C LEU A 182 -4.69 -1.95 9.90
N PHE A 183 -5.12 -1.68 11.15
CA PHE A 183 -5.00 -0.35 11.74
C PHE A 183 -3.54 0.10 11.87
N ARG A 184 -2.63 -0.77 12.28
CA ARG A 184 -1.20 -0.46 12.29
C ARG A 184 -0.69 -0.11 10.89
N LEU A 185 -1.03 -0.90 9.88
CA LEU A 185 -0.63 -0.67 8.49
C LEU A 185 -1.14 0.66 7.96
N LEU A 186 -2.41 0.98 8.22
CA LEU A 186 -3.00 2.26 7.81
C LEU A 186 -2.35 3.44 8.54
N LEU A 187 -2.09 3.30 9.83
CA LEU A 187 -1.44 4.33 10.63
C LEU A 187 -0.03 4.65 10.10
N ASP A 188 0.76 3.60 9.81
CA ASP A 188 2.09 3.73 9.24
C ASP A 188 2.05 4.36 7.83
N ALA A 189 1.12 3.92 6.99
CA ALA A 189 0.96 4.44 5.64
C ALA A 189 0.54 5.93 5.63
N MET A 190 -0.41 6.32 6.48
CA MET A 190 -0.84 7.72 6.62
C MET A 190 0.28 8.60 7.18
N ASN A 191 1.06 8.08 8.12
CA ASN A 191 2.21 8.81 8.64
C ASN A 191 3.23 9.15 7.53
N VAL A 192 3.57 8.19 6.68
CA VAL A 192 4.47 8.43 5.54
C VAL A 192 3.87 9.41 4.54
N LEU A 193 2.59 9.25 4.24
CA LEU A 193 1.92 10.06 3.21
C LEU A 193 1.77 11.53 3.65
N LEU A 194 1.34 11.78 4.89
CA LEU A 194 0.87 13.08 5.34
C LEU A 194 1.88 13.83 6.21
N SER A 195 2.85 13.13 6.82
CA SER A 195 3.84 13.77 7.69
C SER A 195 5.11 14.09 6.93
N ASP A 196 5.69 15.27 7.18
CA ASP A 196 7.02 15.63 6.68
C ASP A 196 8.13 15.09 7.59
N GLU A 197 7.81 14.83 8.86
CA GLU A 197 8.69 14.17 9.83
C GLU A 197 7.97 12.94 10.38
N ALA A 198 8.69 11.81 10.53
CA ALA A 198 8.11 10.61 11.11
C ALA A 198 7.59 10.91 12.52
N ALA A 199 6.28 10.83 12.71
CA ALA A 199 5.68 10.99 14.02
C ALA A 199 6.17 9.86 14.92
N LYS A 200 6.86 10.21 16.02
CA LYS A 200 7.20 9.24 17.05
C LYS A 200 5.93 8.94 17.84
N TYR A 201 5.52 7.68 17.84
CA TYR A 201 4.32 7.22 18.57
C TYR A 201 4.58 7.01 20.06
N ASP A 202 5.82 7.21 20.53
CA ASP A 202 6.27 6.88 21.89
C ASP A 202 5.49 7.61 23.01
N ASP A 203 4.76 8.68 22.66
CA ASP A 203 3.97 9.48 23.61
C ASP A 203 2.44 9.37 23.39
N CYS A 204 1.96 8.44 22.58
CA CYS A 204 0.54 8.30 22.36
C CYS A 204 -0.06 7.37 23.41
N GLU A 205 -0.91 7.97 24.26
CA GLU A 205 -1.85 7.27 25.11
C GLU A 205 -2.70 6.26 24.30
N ASP A 206 -3.29 5.27 24.96
CA ASP A 206 -4.00 4.10 24.42
C ASP A 206 -5.22 4.41 23.51
N ASP A 207 -5.42 5.64 23.04
CA ASP A 207 -6.51 6.04 22.16
C ASP A 207 -6.11 6.00 20.68
N LEU A 208 -6.48 4.89 20.03
CA LEU A 208 -6.24 4.65 18.61
C LEU A 208 -6.85 5.77 17.72
N ALA A 209 -8.02 6.30 18.07
CA ALA A 209 -8.67 7.36 17.31
C ALA A 209 -7.86 8.67 17.39
N ALA A 210 -7.31 9.00 18.57
CA ALA A 210 -6.43 10.16 18.74
C ALA A 210 -5.14 10.00 17.91
N MET A 211 -4.57 8.80 17.87
CA MET A 211 -3.40 8.50 17.03
C MET A 211 -3.69 8.74 15.54
N PHE A 212 -4.82 8.21 15.04
CA PHE A 212 -5.22 8.44 13.65
C PHE A 212 -5.48 9.91 13.34
N LEU A 213 -6.15 10.64 14.21
CA LEU A 213 -6.39 12.07 14.04
C LEU A 213 -5.09 12.87 13.97
N LYS A 214 -4.10 12.54 14.82
CA LYS A 214 -2.79 13.15 14.80
C LYS A 214 -2.07 12.91 13.48
N VAL A 215 -2.08 11.68 12.99
CA VAL A 215 -1.40 11.29 11.74
C VAL A 215 -2.11 11.86 10.52
N CYS A 216 -3.44 11.83 10.48
CA CYS A 216 -4.23 12.40 9.41
C CYS A 216 -4.22 13.92 9.38
N GLN A 217 -3.73 14.58 10.43
CA GLN A 217 -3.59 16.03 10.57
C GLN A 217 -4.90 16.81 10.52
N SER A 218 -6.02 16.16 10.24
CA SER A 218 -7.34 16.78 10.24
C SER A 218 -8.46 15.74 10.37
N GLN A 219 -9.61 16.18 10.93
CA GLN A 219 -10.82 15.35 10.97
C GLN A 219 -11.30 14.98 9.56
N HIS A 220 -11.10 15.86 8.60
CA HIS A 220 -11.50 15.62 7.21
C HIS A 220 -10.69 14.46 6.60
N ASN A 221 -9.37 14.48 6.68
CA ASN A 221 -8.51 13.41 6.18
C ASN A 221 -8.81 12.06 6.87
N PHE A 222 -9.08 12.10 8.19
CA PHE A 222 -9.49 10.91 8.92
C PHE A 222 -10.80 10.33 8.39
N THR A 223 -11.79 11.21 8.11
CA THR A 223 -13.06 10.78 7.53
C THR A 223 -12.88 10.20 6.12
N VAL A 224 -12.04 10.79 5.28
CA VAL A 224 -11.71 10.25 3.95
C VAL A 224 -11.10 8.85 4.08
N MET A 225 -10.12 8.69 4.97
CA MET A 225 -9.48 7.41 5.21
C MET A 225 -10.47 6.32 5.65
N THR A 226 -11.32 6.61 6.64
CA THR A 226 -12.30 5.64 7.15
C THR A 226 -13.37 5.31 6.11
N SER A 227 -13.87 6.29 5.38
CA SER A 227 -14.85 6.06 4.31
C SER A 227 -14.28 5.20 3.18
N GLU A 228 -13.01 5.41 2.82
CA GLU A 228 -12.36 4.58 1.81
C GLU A 228 -12.05 3.17 2.33
N MET A 229 -11.74 3.04 3.61
CA MET A 229 -11.56 1.74 4.25
C MET A 229 -12.85 0.91 4.18
N ASP A 230 -13.98 1.50 4.54
CA ASP A 230 -15.29 0.84 4.47
C ASP A 230 -15.63 0.43 3.02
N ARG A 231 -15.47 1.36 2.07
CA ARG A 231 -15.72 1.11 0.65
C ARG A 231 -14.85 -0.02 0.10
N THR A 232 -13.56 -0.01 0.45
CA THR A 232 -12.62 -1.03 -0.02
C THR A 232 -12.91 -2.39 0.64
N TYR A 233 -13.33 -2.40 1.90
CA TYR A 233 -13.77 -3.62 2.58
C TYR A 233 -14.96 -4.27 1.85
N ASP A 234 -16.00 -3.50 1.57
CA ASP A 234 -17.18 -3.99 0.84
C ASP A 234 -16.80 -4.51 -0.56
N GLU A 235 -15.87 -3.85 -1.23
CA GLU A 235 -15.36 -4.28 -2.53
C GLU A 235 -14.59 -5.60 -2.43
N LEU A 236 -13.73 -5.79 -1.43
CA LEU A 236 -13.00 -7.03 -1.19
C LEU A 236 -13.93 -8.21 -0.88
N VAL A 237 -14.98 -7.97 -0.07
CA VAL A 237 -16.02 -8.97 0.23
C VAL A 237 -16.79 -9.34 -1.04
N SER A 238 -17.20 -8.35 -1.83
CA SER A 238 -17.97 -8.57 -3.07
C SER A 238 -17.18 -9.32 -4.14
N LYS A 239 -15.87 -9.14 -4.17
CA LYS A 239 -14.94 -9.85 -5.06
C LYS A 239 -14.48 -11.20 -4.52
N GLU A 240 -14.99 -11.60 -3.37
CA GLU A 240 -14.59 -12.84 -2.69
C GLU A 240 -13.09 -12.93 -2.33
N GLU A 241 -12.41 -11.79 -2.17
CA GLU A 241 -11.02 -11.72 -1.74
C GLU A 241 -10.86 -12.01 -0.24
N ILE A 242 -11.90 -11.67 0.56
CA ILE A 242 -11.96 -11.90 2.02
C ILE A 242 -13.33 -12.44 2.45
N ASP A 243 -13.42 -13.00 3.66
CA ASP A 243 -14.70 -13.38 4.29
C ASP A 243 -15.38 -12.14 4.87
N GLY A 244 -16.67 -11.96 4.56
CA GLY A 244 -17.50 -10.84 5.02
C GLY A 244 -18.11 -11.03 6.41
N ASN A 245 -17.80 -12.12 7.12
CA ASN A 245 -18.37 -12.40 8.45
C ASN A 245 -17.75 -11.59 9.58
N ASP A 246 -16.68 -10.83 9.33
CA ASP A 246 -16.06 -9.95 10.31
C ASP A 246 -16.64 -8.54 10.18
N THR A 247 -17.54 -8.17 11.08
CA THR A 247 -18.04 -6.80 11.14
C THR A 247 -16.93 -5.87 11.63
N MET A 248 -16.33 -5.08 10.73
CA MET A 248 -15.35 -4.04 11.08
C MET A 248 -15.94 -2.91 11.97
N THR A 249 -17.24 -2.97 12.25
CA THR A 249 -17.99 -1.99 13.05
C THR A 249 -18.68 -2.65 14.23
N LYS A 250 -17.95 -2.90 15.30
CA LYS A 250 -18.57 -2.95 16.65
C LYS A 250 -17.59 -2.43 17.69
#